data_9f35a88975411a3e4b67cb9924b5aae6
#
_entry.id   9f35a88975411a3e4b67cb9924b5aae6
#
_cell.length_a   1.000
_cell.length_b   1.000
_cell.length_c   1.000
_cell.angle_alpha   90.00
_cell.angle_beta   90.00
_cell.angle_gamma   90.00
#
_symmetry.space_group_name_H-M   'P 1'
#
loop_
_entity.id
_entity.type
_entity.pdbx_description
1 polymer ?
#
loop_
_entity_poly.entity_id
_entity_poly.type
_entity_poly.pdbx_seq_one_letter_code
_entity_poly.pdbx_strand_id
1 'polypeptide(L)'
;MYKSKILIIASIVFMFLMGASAPVYLQDRGGRLLTTPIGDSAFEVVGQVGNLSPTTSKQYGYLSFINGLIADQIFTTADPTMQNESTALFTFFTDATTERVIANGRLRIVNRVGTTTIYFDDTPDGTFTNRDSFRDGVPVLTLNYRQQVILDTGDGGTFTVVNLLTVVSMEPFEIGGERLRLGKVRDQFRQFYSGAPPTDTPALSGVFAGYTVAIEPKRPEPE
;
A
#
# COMPACT_ATOMS: atom_id res chain seq x y z
N MET A 1 -33.06 23.55 -86.06
CA MET A 1 -32.02 22.80 -85.39
C MET A 1 -31.91 23.28 -83.95
N TYR A 2 -32.56 22.59 -83.04
CA TYR A 2 -32.48 22.88 -81.59
C TYR A 2 -31.86 21.68 -80.89
N LYS A 3 -30.71 21.86 -80.25
CA LYS A 3 -30.07 20.86 -79.45
C LYS A 3 -30.56 21.00 -78.03
N SER A 4 -31.30 20.00 -77.57
CA SER A 4 -31.79 19.89 -76.21
C SER A 4 -30.60 19.43 -75.29
N LYS A 5 -30.28 20.18 -74.27
CA LYS A 5 -29.33 19.79 -73.20
C LYS A 5 -30.12 19.13 -72.10
N ILE A 6 -29.86 17.85 -71.87
CA ILE A 6 -30.39 17.11 -70.72
C ILE A 6 -29.51 17.42 -69.52
N LEU A 7 -30.09 17.99 -68.46
CA LEU A 7 -29.46 18.26 -67.18
C LEU A 7 -29.70 17.04 -66.27
N ILE A 8 -28.67 16.30 -65.95
CA ILE A 8 -28.77 15.21 -65.00
C ILE A 8 -28.47 15.78 -63.63
N ILE A 9 -29.52 15.83 -62.77
CA ILE A 9 -29.39 16.19 -61.34
C ILE A 9 -29.03 14.91 -60.59
N ALA A 10 -27.79 14.81 -60.10
CA ALA A 10 -27.37 13.75 -59.22
C ALA A 10 -27.75 14.13 -57.78
N SER A 11 -28.77 13.49 -57.25
CA SER A 11 -29.14 13.60 -55.84
C SER A 11 -28.14 12.77 -54.99
N ILE A 12 -27.28 13.45 -54.27
CA ILE A 12 -26.43 12.82 -53.25
C ILE A 12 -27.27 12.66 -51.98
N VAL A 13 -27.70 11.44 -51.69
CA VAL A 13 -28.31 11.08 -50.41
C VAL A 13 -27.19 10.92 -49.37
N PHE A 14 -27.06 11.89 -48.49
CA PHE A 14 -26.13 11.82 -47.34
C PHE A 14 -26.82 11.00 -46.25
N MET A 15 -26.44 9.70 -46.16
CA MET A 15 -26.91 8.82 -45.11
C MET A 15 -26.12 9.11 -43.85
N PHE A 16 -26.69 9.87 -42.90
CA PHE A 16 -26.15 10.05 -41.57
C PHE A 16 -26.27 8.71 -40.80
N LEU A 17 -25.21 7.93 -40.74
CA LEU A 17 -25.08 6.84 -39.79
C LEU A 17 -24.86 7.45 -38.40
N MET A 18 -25.96 7.65 -37.66
CA MET A 18 -25.88 7.84 -36.21
C MET A 18 -25.39 6.54 -35.60
N GLY A 19 -24.08 6.44 -35.41
CA GLY A 19 -23.49 5.42 -34.56
C GLY A 19 -23.97 5.67 -33.14
N ALA A 20 -24.96 4.88 -32.68
CA ALA A 20 -25.28 4.78 -31.28
C ALA A 20 -24.06 4.15 -30.59
N SER A 21 -23.21 5.00 -30.01
CA SER A 21 -22.22 4.54 -29.06
C SER A 21 -23.01 3.98 -27.86
N ALA A 22 -23.13 2.65 -27.80
CA ALA A 22 -23.59 1.97 -26.61
C ALA A 22 -22.66 2.44 -25.46
N PRO A 23 -23.21 2.84 -24.31
CA PRO A 23 -22.37 3.12 -23.16
C PRO A 23 -21.56 1.86 -22.91
N VAL A 24 -20.24 1.96 -23.03
CA VAL A 24 -19.33 0.94 -22.51
C VAL A 24 -19.55 0.98 -21.01
N TYR A 25 -20.42 0.11 -20.52
CA TYR A 25 -20.46 -0.22 -19.12
C TYR A 25 -19.05 -0.76 -18.85
N LEU A 26 -18.22 0.05 -18.20
CA LEU A 26 -17.01 -0.43 -17.53
C LEU A 26 -17.52 -1.48 -16.55
N GLN A 27 -17.52 -2.72 -17.02
CA GLN A 27 -17.80 -3.86 -16.19
C GLN A 27 -16.80 -3.74 -15.06
N ASP A 28 -17.30 -3.55 -13.84
CA ASP A 28 -16.49 -3.43 -12.64
C ASP A 28 -15.61 -4.70 -12.58
N ARG A 29 -14.39 -4.59 -13.10
CA ARG A 29 -13.38 -5.66 -13.05
C ARG A 29 -12.80 -5.77 -11.64
N GLY A 30 -13.49 -5.21 -10.67
CA GLY A 30 -13.12 -5.24 -9.28
C GLY A 30 -13.25 -6.64 -8.71
N GLY A 31 -12.12 -7.25 -8.36
CA GLY A 31 -12.10 -8.48 -7.59
C GLY A 31 -12.83 -8.38 -6.24
N ARG A 32 -12.99 -9.48 -5.54
CA ARG A 32 -13.58 -9.52 -4.20
C ARG A 32 -12.80 -8.58 -3.26
N LEU A 33 -13.54 -7.72 -2.59
CA LEU A 33 -12.97 -6.76 -1.65
C LEU A 33 -12.71 -7.46 -0.31
N LEU A 34 -11.47 -7.43 0.14
CA LEU A 34 -11.09 -7.80 1.49
C LEU A 34 -11.31 -6.59 2.39
N THR A 35 -12.33 -6.65 3.23
CA THR A 35 -12.65 -5.60 4.21
C THR A 35 -12.36 -6.10 5.61
N THR A 36 -11.85 -5.20 6.44
CA THR A 36 -11.65 -5.47 7.86
C THR A 36 -12.71 -4.73 8.66
N PRO A 37 -13.46 -5.40 9.55
CA PRO A 37 -14.36 -4.72 10.46
C PRO A 37 -13.59 -3.69 11.32
N ILE A 38 -14.29 -2.60 11.67
CA ILE A 38 -13.70 -1.57 12.54
C ILE A 38 -13.37 -2.18 13.91
N GLY A 39 -12.15 -1.93 14.37
CA GLY A 39 -11.61 -2.48 15.60
C GLY A 39 -10.84 -3.81 15.43
N ASP A 40 -10.99 -4.48 14.30
CA ASP A 40 -10.27 -5.73 14.02
C ASP A 40 -8.87 -5.47 13.44
N SER A 41 -7.97 -6.43 13.62
CA SER A 41 -6.64 -6.41 12.99
C SER A 41 -6.77 -6.57 11.48
N ALA A 42 -6.21 -5.62 10.73
CA ALA A 42 -6.20 -5.63 9.27
C ALA A 42 -4.93 -6.30 8.73
N PHE A 43 -3.78 -5.91 9.28
CA PHE A 43 -2.46 -6.39 8.86
C PHE A 43 -1.55 -6.55 10.08
N GLU A 44 -0.64 -7.53 10.03
CA GLU A 44 0.55 -7.56 10.87
C GLU A 44 1.79 -7.36 9.99
N VAL A 45 2.80 -6.71 10.55
CA VAL A 45 3.99 -6.28 9.82
C VAL A 45 5.26 -6.65 10.57
N VAL A 46 6.27 -7.07 9.81
CA VAL A 46 7.65 -7.25 10.26
C VAL A 46 8.54 -6.44 9.33
N GLY A 47 9.48 -5.65 9.89
CA GLY A 47 10.25 -4.78 9.02
C GLY A 47 11.47 -4.15 9.66
N GLN A 48 12.10 -3.31 8.86
CA GLN A 48 13.26 -2.51 9.23
C GLN A 48 13.05 -1.05 8.87
N VAL A 49 13.71 -0.18 9.63
CA VAL A 49 13.77 1.25 9.35
C VAL A 49 15.21 1.70 9.16
N GLY A 50 15.48 2.41 8.08
CA GLY A 50 16.74 3.08 7.82
C GLY A 50 16.55 4.59 7.73
N ASN A 51 17.27 5.36 8.55
CA ASN A 51 17.32 6.81 8.43
C ASN A 51 18.46 7.19 7.47
N LEU A 52 18.09 7.66 6.27
CA LEU A 52 19.06 8.03 5.23
C LEU A 52 19.69 9.40 5.49
N SER A 53 18.97 10.26 6.22
CA SER A 53 19.39 11.58 6.65
C SER A 53 18.62 11.96 7.92
N PRO A 54 18.92 13.10 8.56
CA PRO A 54 18.14 13.60 9.69
C PRO A 54 16.65 13.83 9.36
N THR A 55 16.31 13.99 8.08
CA THR A 55 14.95 14.31 7.64
C THR A 55 14.29 13.22 6.80
N THR A 56 15.01 12.20 6.36
CA THR A 56 14.46 11.14 5.49
C THR A 56 14.63 9.77 6.09
N SER A 57 13.58 8.97 6.03
CA SER A 57 13.52 7.60 6.55
C SER A 57 12.85 6.69 5.54
N LYS A 58 13.34 5.46 5.43
CA LYS A 58 12.72 4.37 4.69
C LYS A 58 12.33 3.27 5.67
N GLN A 59 11.14 2.72 5.49
CA GLN A 59 10.71 1.55 6.25
C GLN A 59 10.28 0.51 5.23
N TYR A 60 10.67 -0.72 5.43
CA TYR A 60 10.43 -1.80 4.49
C TYR A 60 10.37 -3.14 5.22
N GLY A 61 9.69 -4.09 4.62
CA GLY A 61 9.49 -5.40 5.18
C GLY A 61 8.31 -6.11 4.54
N TYR A 62 7.69 -7.01 5.29
CA TYR A 62 6.61 -7.85 4.79
C TYR A 62 5.40 -7.89 5.74
N LEU A 63 4.27 -8.36 5.21
CA LEU A 63 3.06 -8.60 5.97
C LEU A 63 3.04 -10.06 6.42
N SER A 64 2.92 -10.29 7.73
CA SER A 64 2.80 -11.63 8.32
C SER A 64 1.35 -12.07 8.50
N PHE A 65 0.40 -11.13 8.40
CA PHE A 65 -1.03 -11.37 8.47
C PHE A 65 -1.79 -10.35 7.60
N ILE A 66 -2.84 -10.80 6.92
CA ILE A 66 -3.83 -9.97 6.22
C ILE A 66 -5.21 -10.53 6.53
N ASN A 67 -6.11 -9.69 7.07
CA ASN A 67 -7.47 -10.10 7.36
C ASN A 67 -8.19 -10.59 6.10
N GLY A 68 -8.77 -11.80 6.18
CA GLY A 68 -9.47 -12.43 5.06
C GLY A 68 -8.60 -13.28 4.14
N LEU A 69 -7.29 -13.41 4.41
CA LEU A 69 -6.38 -14.36 3.76
C LEU A 69 -5.89 -15.42 4.77
N ILE A 70 -5.60 -16.62 4.27
CA ILE A 70 -4.95 -17.69 5.04
C ILE A 70 -3.45 -17.68 4.78
N ALA A 71 -2.68 -18.40 5.60
CA ALA A 71 -1.21 -18.40 5.54
C ALA A 71 -0.66 -18.74 4.14
N ASP A 72 -1.24 -19.72 3.44
CA ASP A 72 -0.83 -20.14 2.08
C ASP A 72 -1.14 -19.08 0.99
N GLN A 73 -1.89 -18.04 1.36
CA GLN A 73 -2.17 -16.88 0.51
C GLN A 73 -1.30 -15.66 0.88
N ILE A 74 -0.52 -15.76 1.95
CA ILE A 74 0.39 -14.72 2.43
C ILE A 74 1.84 -15.12 2.21
N PHE A 75 2.12 -16.43 2.27
CA PHE A 75 3.46 -16.99 2.07
C PHE A 75 3.43 -18.10 1.02
N THR A 76 4.54 -18.31 0.36
CA THR A 76 4.73 -19.44 -0.59
C THR A 76 4.85 -20.79 0.10
N THR A 77 4.76 -20.85 1.43
CA THR A 77 4.86 -22.07 2.23
C THR A 77 3.86 -22.07 3.39
N ALA A 78 3.28 -23.25 3.64
CA ALA A 78 2.42 -23.49 4.80
C ALA A 78 3.21 -23.77 6.09
N ASP A 79 4.50 -24.10 5.99
CA ASP A 79 5.37 -24.36 7.15
C ASP A 79 5.67 -23.06 7.91
N PRO A 80 5.13 -22.87 9.12
CA PRO A 80 5.31 -21.63 9.88
C PRO A 80 6.78 -21.35 10.24
N THR A 81 7.65 -22.35 10.23
CA THR A 81 9.08 -22.17 10.51
C THR A 81 9.86 -21.61 9.32
N MET A 82 9.24 -21.64 8.13
CA MET A 82 9.81 -21.13 6.88
C MET A 82 9.17 -19.82 6.43
N GLN A 83 8.19 -19.29 7.18
CA GLN A 83 7.53 -18.01 6.89
C GLN A 83 8.44 -16.84 7.29
N ASN A 84 8.97 -16.14 6.29
CA ASN A 84 9.90 -15.04 6.47
C ASN A 84 9.85 -14.09 5.24
N GLU A 85 10.75 -13.12 5.19
CA GLU A 85 10.80 -12.12 4.11
C GLU A 85 10.97 -12.72 2.72
N SER A 86 11.68 -13.85 2.57
CA SER A 86 11.93 -14.48 1.27
C SER A 86 10.78 -15.36 0.77
N THR A 87 9.79 -15.61 1.61
CA THR A 87 8.59 -16.41 1.27
C THR A 87 7.31 -15.59 1.30
N ALA A 88 7.36 -14.33 1.76
CA ALA A 88 6.19 -13.46 1.88
C ALA A 88 5.76 -12.90 0.53
N LEU A 89 4.50 -13.17 0.14
CA LEU A 89 3.88 -12.66 -1.09
C LEU A 89 3.48 -11.17 -0.98
N PHE A 90 3.43 -10.61 0.23
CA PHE A 90 3.09 -9.21 0.44
C PHE A 90 4.22 -8.50 1.18
N THR A 91 4.78 -7.53 0.50
CA THR A 91 5.82 -6.66 1.04
C THR A 91 5.31 -5.23 1.19
N PHE A 92 6.04 -4.39 1.89
CA PHE A 92 5.73 -2.97 1.96
C PHE A 92 6.99 -2.12 1.91
N PHE A 93 6.81 -0.91 1.40
CA PHE A 93 7.84 0.11 1.40
C PHE A 93 7.24 1.47 1.77
N THR A 94 7.88 2.17 2.70
CA THR A 94 7.47 3.50 3.16
C THR A 94 8.56 4.52 2.88
N ASP A 95 8.18 5.58 2.19
CA ASP A 95 8.97 6.80 2.03
C ASP A 95 8.47 7.85 3.02
N ALA A 96 9.30 8.26 3.97
CA ALA A 96 8.92 9.19 5.01
C ALA A 96 9.88 10.36 5.17
N THR A 97 9.31 11.54 5.43
CA THR A 97 10.02 12.79 5.74
C THR A 97 9.72 13.20 7.18
N THR A 98 10.75 13.56 7.92
CA THR A 98 10.63 14.09 9.28
C THR A 98 10.17 15.54 9.25
N GLU A 99 9.04 15.81 9.87
CA GLU A 99 8.50 17.17 10.00
C GLU A 99 8.98 17.85 11.30
N ARG A 100 9.13 17.05 12.37
CA ARG A 100 9.44 17.59 13.69
C ARG A 100 10.12 16.57 14.58
N VAL A 101 11.07 17.05 15.38
CA VAL A 101 11.69 16.29 16.49
C VAL A 101 11.59 17.13 17.75
N ILE A 102 11.07 16.54 18.83
CA ILE A 102 10.99 17.14 20.17
C ILE A 102 11.84 16.30 21.12
N ALA A 103 12.70 16.94 21.88
CA ALA A 103 13.48 16.32 22.94
C ALA A 103 12.79 16.52 24.29
N ASN A 104 12.67 15.45 25.08
CA ASN A 104 12.18 15.49 26.46
C ASN A 104 13.02 14.52 27.31
N GLY A 105 14.08 15.02 27.91
CA GLY A 105 15.05 14.19 28.61
C GLY A 105 15.66 13.16 27.67
N ARG A 106 15.54 11.88 27.99
CA ARG A 106 16.00 10.76 27.18
C ARG A 106 15.05 10.41 26.04
N LEU A 107 13.83 10.94 26.03
CA LEU A 107 12.87 10.67 24.97
C LEU A 107 13.07 11.62 23.77
N ARG A 108 12.86 11.08 22.59
CA ARG A 108 12.74 11.83 21.34
C ARG A 108 11.41 11.49 20.71
N ILE A 109 10.59 12.52 20.46
CA ILE A 109 9.31 12.40 19.76
C ILE A 109 9.56 12.85 18.33
N VAL A 110 9.46 11.92 17.38
CA VAL A 110 9.71 12.20 15.96
C VAL A 110 8.40 12.08 15.21
N ASN A 111 7.99 13.16 14.54
CA ASN A 111 6.83 13.16 13.66
C ASN A 111 7.28 13.11 12.20
N ARG A 112 6.64 12.22 11.41
CA ARG A 112 6.93 12.02 9.99
C ARG A 112 5.65 11.96 9.18
N VAL A 113 5.75 12.31 7.92
CA VAL A 113 4.72 12.12 6.88
C VAL A 113 5.33 11.46 5.67
N GLY A 114 4.49 10.85 4.84
CA GLY A 114 4.95 10.22 3.62
C GLY A 114 3.91 9.27 3.02
N THR A 115 4.40 8.25 2.33
CA THR A 115 3.58 7.26 1.64
C THR A 115 4.08 5.86 1.98
N THR A 116 3.15 4.97 2.28
CA THR A 116 3.38 3.52 2.39
C THR A 116 2.71 2.85 1.20
N THR A 117 3.42 1.98 0.50
CA THR A 117 2.87 1.13 -0.56
C THR A 117 3.04 -0.33 -0.16
N ILE A 118 1.96 -1.11 -0.28
CA ILE A 118 1.98 -2.56 -0.17
C ILE A 118 2.06 -3.12 -1.58
N TYR A 119 2.95 -4.08 -1.77
CA TYR A 119 3.20 -4.76 -3.03
C TYR A 119 2.78 -6.22 -2.91
N PHE A 120 2.32 -6.79 -4.00
CA PHE A 120 2.13 -8.22 -4.19
C PHE A 120 3.21 -8.74 -5.13
N ASP A 121 3.94 -9.75 -4.69
CA ASP A 121 5.00 -10.41 -5.44
C ASP A 121 4.71 -11.91 -5.46
N ASP A 122 4.42 -12.46 -6.64
CA ASP A 122 4.14 -13.89 -6.84
C ASP A 122 5.39 -14.76 -6.90
N THR A 123 6.55 -14.13 -6.94
CA THR A 123 7.89 -14.77 -6.94
C THR A 123 8.80 -14.14 -5.91
N PRO A 124 8.44 -14.19 -4.60
CA PRO A 124 9.07 -13.39 -3.57
C PRO A 124 10.56 -13.69 -3.44
N ASP A 125 11.34 -12.62 -3.41
CA ASP A 125 12.79 -12.62 -3.21
C ASP A 125 13.25 -11.64 -2.11
N GLY A 126 12.30 -11.21 -1.27
CA GLY A 126 12.52 -10.24 -0.22
C GLY A 126 13.72 -10.58 0.64
N THR A 127 14.62 -9.60 0.83
CA THR A 127 15.77 -9.75 1.72
C THR A 127 16.13 -8.44 2.40
N PHE A 128 16.34 -8.49 3.70
CA PHE A 128 16.72 -7.31 4.47
C PHE A 128 18.12 -6.76 4.14
N THR A 129 18.94 -7.51 3.39
CA THR A 129 20.21 -7.02 2.87
C THR A 129 20.05 -6.12 1.64
N ASN A 130 18.92 -6.21 0.95
CA ASN A 130 18.54 -5.35 -0.17
C ASN A 130 17.13 -4.79 0.05
N ARG A 131 17.02 -3.57 0.58
CA ARG A 131 15.71 -2.95 0.85
C ARG A 131 14.83 -2.78 -0.39
N ASP A 132 15.42 -2.71 -1.58
CA ASP A 132 14.68 -2.46 -2.83
C ASP A 132 13.94 -3.72 -3.28
N SER A 133 14.27 -4.92 -2.78
CA SER A 133 13.53 -6.16 -2.96
C SER A 133 12.15 -6.18 -2.27
N PHE A 134 11.83 -5.18 -1.45
CA PHE A 134 10.49 -5.02 -0.85
C PHE A 134 9.57 -4.10 -1.65
N ARG A 135 9.96 -3.70 -2.86
CA ARG A 135 9.15 -2.82 -3.74
C ARG A 135 9.21 -3.14 -5.22
N ASP A 136 9.69 -4.30 -5.58
CA ASP A 136 9.78 -4.81 -6.96
C ASP A 136 8.53 -5.58 -7.40
N GLY A 137 7.67 -5.97 -6.47
CA GLY A 137 6.34 -6.51 -6.75
C GLY A 137 5.37 -5.48 -7.36
N VAL A 138 4.14 -5.93 -7.65
CA VAL A 138 3.07 -5.08 -8.17
C VAL A 138 2.44 -4.28 -7.01
N PRO A 139 2.35 -2.94 -7.07
CA PRO A 139 1.69 -2.16 -6.03
C PRO A 139 0.18 -2.47 -5.99
N VAL A 140 -0.33 -2.90 -4.83
CA VAL A 140 -1.73 -3.28 -4.63
C VAL A 140 -2.48 -2.37 -3.67
N LEU A 141 -1.78 -1.63 -2.82
CA LEU A 141 -2.38 -0.65 -1.92
C LEU A 141 -1.40 0.48 -1.63
N THR A 142 -1.83 1.72 -1.84
CA THR A 142 -1.05 2.92 -1.48
C THR A 142 -1.79 3.71 -0.41
N LEU A 143 -1.05 4.11 0.63
CA LEU A 143 -1.58 4.80 1.79
C LEU A 143 -0.80 6.08 2.07
N ASN A 144 -1.51 7.17 2.36
CA ASN A 144 -0.89 8.30 3.03
C ASN A 144 -0.50 7.88 4.45
N TYR A 145 0.68 8.33 4.87
CA TYR A 145 1.34 7.90 6.08
C TYR A 145 1.61 9.10 6.99
N ARG A 146 1.15 9.02 8.23
CA ARG A 146 1.46 9.98 9.28
C ARG A 146 1.89 9.23 10.53
N GLN A 147 3.08 9.53 11.03
CA GLN A 147 3.74 8.78 12.08
C GLN A 147 4.08 9.66 13.28
N GLN A 148 3.97 9.07 14.46
CA GLN A 148 4.64 9.52 15.67
C GLN A 148 5.51 8.38 16.22
N VAL A 149 6.79 8.63 16.36
CA VAL A 149 7.76 7.74 17.03
C VAL A 149 8.05 8.31 18.40
N ILE A 150 8.04 7.46 19.42
CA ILE A 150 8.60 7.75 20.73
C ILE A 150 9.84 6.87 20.88
N LEU A 151 11.01 7.50 20.75
CA LEU A 151 12.31 6.86 20.85
C LEU A 151 12.86 7.12 22.26
N ASP A 152 13.17 6.06 22.98
CA ASP A 152 13.95 6.11 24.21
C ASP A 152 15.44 6.00 23.88
N THR A 153 16.22 7.04 24.10
CA THR A 153 17.66 7.06 23.83
C THR A 153 18.50 6.45 24.95
N GLY A 154 17.88 6.06 26.07
CA GLY A 154 18.47 5.18 27.09
C GLY A 154 18.35 3.72 26.67
N ASP A 155 18.98 2.82 27.39
CA ASP A 155 18.82 1.36 27.30
C ASP A 155 18.75 0.78 25.87
N GLY A 156 19.66 1.21 24.99
CA GLY A 156 19.79 0.66 23.65
C GLY A 156 18.90 1.29 22.57
N GLY A 157 18.09 2.32 22.88
CA GLY A 157 17.36 3.08 21.85
C GLY A 157 16.09 2.42 21.35
N THR A 158 15.32 1.78 22.21
CA THR A 158 14.00 1.20 21.85
C THR A 158 13.00 2.28 21.43
N PHE A 159 12.06 1.92 20.55
CA PHE A 159 11.04 2.85 20.11
C PHE A 159 9.67 2.20 20.01
N THR A 160 8.66 3.03 20.22
CA THR A 160 7.24 2.70 19.98
C THR A 160 6.67 3.68 18.98
N VAL A 161 5.83 3.19 18.10
CA VAL A 161 5.30 3.94 16.98
C VAL A 161 3.79 3.82 16.87
N VAL A 162 3.15 4.94 16.57
CA VAL A 162 1.76 5.01 16.14
C VAL A 162 1.69 5.68 14.78
N ASN A 163 1.06 5.01 13.82
CA ASN A 163 0.79 5.55 12.50
C ASN A 163 -0.71 5.75 12.29
N LEU A 164 -1.04 6.78 11.52
CA LEU A 164 -2.32 6.91 10.84
C LEU A 164 -2.06 6.65 9.36
N LEU A 165 -2.75 5.68 8.79
CA LEU A 165 -2.69 5.31 7.38
C LEU A 165 -4.05 5.60 6.75
N THR A 166 -4.07 6.21 5.55
CA THR A 166 -5.29 6.47 4.79
C THR A 166 -5.11 5.98 3.37
N VAL A 167 -5.97 5.09 2.91
CA VAL A 167 -5.91 4.56 1.53
C VAL A 167 -6.16 5.66 0.52
N VAL A 168 -5.23 5.80 -0.44
CA VAL A 168 -5.34 6.75 -1.55
C VAL A 168 -5.51 6.06 -2.90
N SER A 169 -4.97 4.86 -3.07
CA SER A 169 -5.24 4.01 -4.23
C SER A 169 -5.18 2.53 -3.85
N MET A 170 -5.85 1.71 -4.63
CA MET A 170 -5.80 0.25 -4.53
C MET A 170 -5.95 -0.35 -5.92
N GLU A 171 -5.19 -1.41 -6.17
CA GLU A 171 -5.22 -2.17 -7.41
C GLU A 171 -5.57 -3.64 -7.12
N PRO A 172 -6.26 -4.31 -8.02
CA PRO A 172 -6.57 -5.73 -7.86
C PRO A 172 -5.34 -6.59 -8.13
N PHE A 173 -5.28 -7.73 -7.44
CA PHE A 173 -4.29 -8.79 -7.64
C PHE A 173 -4.97 -10.15 -7.69
N GLU A 174 -4.26 -11.20 -8.07
CA GLU A 174 -4.80 -12.56 -8.21
C GLU A 174 -4.02 -13.54 -7.33
N ILE A 175 -4.74 -14.33 -6.52
CA ILE A 175 -4.21 -15.45 -5.75
C ILE A 175 -5.13 -16.64 -5.94
N GLY A 176 -4.56 -17.79 -6.31
CA GLY A 176 -5.32 -19.04 -6.46
C GLY A 176 -6.45 -18.96 -7.50
N GLY A 177 -6.33 -18.08 -8.49
CA GLY A 177 -7.36 -17.83 -9.51
C GLY A 177 -8.49 -16.91 -9.03
N GLU A 178 -8.40 -16.37 -7.82
CA GLU A 178 -9.34 -15.37 -7.30
C GLU A 178 -8.75 -13.96 -7.43
N ARG A 179 -9.53 -13.05 -7.99
CA ARG A 179 -9.18 -11.63 -8.07
C ARG A 179 -9.62 -10.89 -6.81
N LEU A 180 -8.68 -10.27 -6.12
CA LEU A 180 -8.86 -9.64 -4.81
C LEU A 180 -8.45 -8.17 -4.82
N ARG A 181 -8.93 -7.41 -3.82
CA ARG A 181 -8.51 -6.04 -3.53
C ARG A 181 -8.38 -5.84 -2.02
N LEU A 182 -7.36 -5.11 -1.57
CA LEU A 182 -7.14 -4.76 -0.16
C LEU A 182 -7.82 -3.42 0.16
N GLY A 183 -8.96 -3.45 0.86
CA GLY A 183 -9.65 -2.24 1.29
C GLY A 183 -10.19 -1.37 0.13
N LYS A 184 -10.61 -0.16 0.44
CA LYS A 184 -11.13 0.84 -0.50
C LYS A 184 -10.54 2.22 -0.21
N VAL A 185 -10.53 3.10 -1.20
CA VAL A 185 -10.10 4.50 -1.05
C VAL A 185 -10.83 5.18 0.11
N ARG A 186 -10.08 5.87 0.95
CA ARG A 186 -10.45 6.53 2.21
C ARG A 186 -10.58 5.61 3.42
N ASP A 187 -10.44 4.29 3.31
CA ASP A 187 -10.29 3.46 4.50
C ASP A 187 -9.11 3.95 5.33
N GLN A 188 -9.25 3.91 6.63
CA GLN A 188 -8.24 4.36 7.58
C GLN A 188 -7.84 3.25 8.52
N PHE A 189 -6.57 3.28 8.88
CA PHE A 189 -5.99 2.31 9.80
C PHE A 189 -5.12 3.00 10.84
N ARG A 190 -5.13 2.45 12.04
CA ARG A 190 -4.17 2.75 13.10
C ARG A 190 -3.17 1.61 13.16
N GLN A 191 -1.89 1.90 12.94
CA GLN A 191 -0.83 0.91 13.04
C GLN A 191 0.01 1.19 14.27
N PHE A 192 0.33 0.13 14.99
CA PHE A 192 1.17 0.13 16.19
C PHE A 192 2.32 -0.83 15.98
N TYR A 193 3.52 -0.40 16.27
CA TYR A 193 4.67 -1.29 16.31
C TYR A 193 5.70 -0.83 17.32
N SER A 194 6.52 -1.78 17.79
CA SER A 194 7.66 -1.53 18.63
C SER A 194 8.91 -2.06 17.95
N GLY A 195 10.03 -1.46 18.27
CA GLY A 195 11.30 -1.86 17.70
C GLY A 195 12.48 -1.47 18.56
N ALA A 196 13.64 -1.96 18.11
CA ALA A 196 14.93 -1.75 18.75
C ALA A 196 16.01 -1.57 17.67
N PRO A 197 17.17 -0.99 18.01
CA PRO A 197 18.33 -1.03 17.14
C PRO A 197 18.72 -2.48 16.79
N PRO A 198 19.18 -2.75 15.56
CA PRO A 198 19.70 -4.06 15.23
C PRO A 198 21.01 -4.31 15.98
N THR A 199 21.23 -5.55 16.39
CA THR A 199 22.45 -5.95 17.12
C THR A 199 23.70 -6.00 16.24
N ASP A 200 23.52 -6.24 14.93
CA ASP A 200 24.60 -6.65 14.04
C ASP A 200 24.82 -5.78 12.79
N THR A 201 24.03 -4.73 12.62
CA THR A 201 24.09 -3.90 11.39
C THR A 201 24.09 -2.41 11.68
N PRO A 202 25.24 -1.75 11.75
CA PRO A 202 25.34 -0.32 12.09
C PRO A 202 24.59 0.64 11.16
N ALA A 203 24.31 0.22 9.92
CA ALA A 203 23.65 1.05 8.91
C ALA A 203 22.12 1.12 9.05
N LEU A 204 21.50 0.24 9.86
CA LEU A 204 20.06 0.23 10.10
C LEU A 204 19.73 1.06 11.35
N SER A 205 18.61 1.76 11.31
CA SER A 205 18.11 2.52 12.46
C SER A 205 17.26 1.67 13.40
N GLY A 206 16.75 0.53 12.97
CA GLY A 206 16.01 -0.40 13.81
C GLY A 206 15.30 -1.53 13.07
N VAL A 207 14.95 -2.55 13.83
CA VAL A 207 14.04 -3.64 13.45
C VAL A 207 12.73 -3.45 14.20
N PHE A 208 11.59 -3.83 13.62
CA PHE A 208 10.29 -3.69 14.27
C PHE A 208 9.30 -4.77 13.85
N ALA A 209 8.30 -4.98 14.70
CA ALA A 209 7.11 -5.75 14.39
C ALA A 209 5.89 -5.10 15.04
N GLY A 210 4.72 -5.32 14.45
CA GLY A 210 3.47 -4.76 14.96
C GLY A 210 2.25 -5.10 14.13
N TYR A 211 1.14 -4.44 14.44
CA TYR A 211 -0.15 -4.71 13.85
C TYR A 211 -0.89 -3.43 13.46
N THR A 212 -1.89 -3.59 12.63
CA THR A 212 -2.69 -2.51 12.06
C THR A 212 -4.17 -2.80 12.29
N VAL A 213 -4.91 -1.85 12.85
CA VAL A 213 -6.34 -1.97 13.18
C VAL A 213 -7.15 -1.06 12.26
N ALA A 214 -8.24 -1.57 11.73
CA ALA A 214 -9.19 -0.76 10.96
C ALA A 214 -9.91 0.22 11.89
N ILE A 215 -9.99 1.49 11.48
CA ILE A 215 -10.69 2.56 12.21
C ILE A 215 -11.75 3.21 11.34
N GLU A 216 -12.71 3.85 11.97
CA GLU A 216 -13.73 4.63 11.25
C GLU A 216 -13.07 5.76 10.46
N PRO A 217 -13.32 5.87 9.13
CA PRO A 217 -12.82 6.98 8.34
C PRO A 217 -13.37 8.31 8.85
N LYS A 218 -12.51 9.33 8.94
CA LYS A 218 -12.94 10.67 9.30
C LYS A 218 -14.00 11.14 8.29
N ARG A 219 -15.19 11.47 8.76
CA ARG A 219 -16.23 12.06 7.90
C ARG A 219 -15.73 13.39 7.34
N PRO A 220 -16.03 13.73 6.07
CA PRO A 220 -15.83 15.07 5.59
C PRO A 220 -16.57 16.04 6.51
N GLU A 221 -15.92 17.12 6.90
CA GLU A 221 -16.63 18.21 7.60
C GLU A 221 -17.67 18.78 6.60
N PRO A 222 -18.93 19.01 7.03
CA PRO A 222 -19.90 19.69 6.18
C PRO A 222 -19.35 21.08 5.85
N GLU A 223 -19.35 21.44 4.56
CA GLU A 223 -19.02 22.78 4.06
C GLU A 223 -20.06 23.79 4.51
#